data_353db94e3e5161fc481f8970b91314c4
#
_entry.id   353db94e3e5161fc481f8970b91314c4
#
_cell.length_a   1.000
_cell.length_b   1.000
_cell.length_c   1.000
_cell.angle_alpha   90.00
_cell.angle_beta   90.00
_cell.angle_gamma   90.00
#
_symmetry.space_group_name_H-M   'P 1'
#
loop_
_entity.id
_entity.type
_entity.pdbx_description
1 polymer ?
#
loop_
_entity_poly.entity_id
_entity_poly.type
_entity_poly.pdbx_seq_one_letter_code
_entity_poly.pdbx_strand_id
1 'polypeptide(L)'
;MVKNKTTVIVVEDNIVYCEFVCNLLVREGFHTVQSYRLATARKLLQQASDGDIVLSDLRLPDGNGIDLLRWMRKEGLALPFIIMTDYAEVHTAVESMKLGSLDYIPKLLVEDKLVPLLRNILKEQDGRTRRMPVFARDGSAFRTVMKRIKLVAPTDMSVLILGENGTGKEHIAHHLHEKSKRSGKPFVPVDCGSLSAQLAPSAFFGHVKGAFTGADSATQGYFHEADGGTLCSDEVGNLALETQQLLLRAIQERRYRPVGDKADRNFNVRIIAATNENLEKAVSEKRFRQDLLYRLHDFEITVPPLRDCLEDVMPLAEFFREIANKELECRVEGFSSEARKALLSYPWPGNVRELQQKIMGAVLQAQEGAVRKEHLELGLAETSASAGFALRNDAEEKERIMRALKQSGGNRYIAAKILGIGRTTLYKKLEEYGLKYKFEQS
;
A
#
# COMPACT_ATOMS: atom_id res chain seq x y z
N MET A 1 -5.01 -1.45 34.92
CA MET A 1 -6.06 -0.87 34.08
C MET A 1 -6.60 -1.97 33.21
N VAL A 2 -7.86 -2.38 33.41
CA VAL A 2 -8.53 -3.43 32.62
C VAL A 2 -8.65 -2.92 31.20
N LYS A 3 -7.96 -3.53 30.21
CA LYS A 3 -8.19 -3.24 28.79
C LYS A 3 -9.66 -3.55 28.52
N ASN A 4 -10.46 -2.55 28.13
CA ASN A 4 -11.80 -2.77 27.61
C ASN A 4 -11.67 -3.79 26.45
N LYS A 5 -12.25 -4.98 26.66
CA LYS A 5 -12.30 -5.98 25.60
C LYS A 5 -13.27 -5.48 24.54
N THR A 6 -12.84 -5.42 23.28
CA THR A 6 -13.71 -5.10 22.14
C THR A 6 -14.88 -6.07 22.11
N THR A 7 -16.09 -5.53 21.98
CA THR A 7 -17.31 -6.33 21.89
C THR A 7 -17.66 -6.56 20.42
N VAL A 8 -17.95 -7.82 20.06
CA VAL A 8 -18.51 -8.18 18.75
C VAL A 8 -20.00 -8.44 18.90
N ILE A 9 -20.81 -7.63 18.28
CA ILE A 9 -22.27 -7.78 18.25
C ILE A 9 -22.61 -8.73 17.11
N VAL A 10 -23.01 -9.96 17.43
CA VAL A 10 -23.36 -11.00 16.46
C VAL A 10 -24.86 -11.00 16.24
N VAL A 11 -25.30 -10.72 15.01
CA VAL A 11 -26.72 -10.68 14.59
C VAL A 11 -26.98 -11.83 13.64
N GLU A 12 -27.60 -12.89 14.16
CA GLU A 12 -27.81 -14.17 13.46
C GLU A 12 -29.05 -14.85 14.01
N ASP A 13 -30.00 -15.21 13.16
CA ASP A 13 -31.27 -15.83 13.60
C ASP A 13 -31.15 -17.33 13.90
N ASN A 14 -30.19 -18.00 13.27
CA ASN A 14 -29.87 -19.39 13.60
C ASN A 14 -29.11 -19.47 14.91
N ILE A 15 -29.79 -19.89 15.99
CA ILE A 15 -29.24 -19.96 17.34
C ILE A 15 -27.95 -20.80 17.39
N VAL A 16 -27.96 -21.97 16.74
CA VAL A 16 -26.80 -22.88 16.74
C VAL A 16 -25.60 -22.25 16.06
N TYR A 17 -25.82 -21.60 14.93
CA TYR A 17 -24.73 -20.92 14.20
C TYR A 17 -24.25 -19.66 14.94
N CYS A 18 -25.15 -18.91 15.54
CA CYS A 18 -24.83 -17.78 16.41
C CYS A 18 -23.92 -18.19 17.58
N GLU A 19 -24.28 -19.27 18.30
CA GLU A 19 -23.47 -19.83 19.37
C GLU A 19 -22.10 -20.32 18.88
N PHE A 20 -22.06 -20.96 17.73
CA PHE A 20 -20.80 -21.41 17.11
C PHE A 20 -19.87 -20.22 16.86
N VAL A 21 -20.35 -19.16 16.21
CA VAL A 21 -19.57 -17.94 15.92
C VAL A 21 -19.12 -17.25 17.23
N CYS A 22 -20.02 -17.13 18.20
CA CYS A 22 -19.69 -16.54 19.50
C CYS A 22 -18.63 -17.33 20.25
N ASN A 23 -18.72 -18.68 20.25
CA ASN A 23 -17.70 -19.54 20.87
C ASN A 23 -16.34 -19.42 20.17
N LEU A 24 -16.31 -19.33 18.84
CA LEU A 24 -15.09 -19.05 18.07
C LEU A 24 -14.46 -17.73 18.52
N LEU A 25 -15.24 -16.66 18.60
CA LEU A 25 -14.77 -15.33 18.99
C LEU A 25 -14.31 -15.25 20.46
N VAL A 26 -15.03 -15.90 21.37
CA VAL A 26 -14.64 -15.95 22.78
C VAL A 26 -13.31 -16.67 23.00
N ARG A 27 -13.05 -17.77 22.27
CA ARG A 27 -11.74 -18.46 22.28
C ARG A 27 -10.60 -17.54 21.85
N GLU A 28 -10.87 -16.63 20.92
CA GLU A 28 -9.91 -15.65 20.42
C GLU A 28 -9.80 -14.37 21.28
N GLY A 29 -10.53 -14.33 22.41
CA GLY A 29 -10.42 -13.29 23.43
C GLY A 29 -11.37 -12.09 23.24
N PHE A 30 -12.32 -12.16 22.31
CA PHE A 30 -13.36 -11.14 22.14
C PHE A 30 -14.47 -11.30 23.18
N HIS A 31 -15.16 -10.18 23.47
CA HIS A 31 -16.43 -10.22 24.15
C HIS A 31 -17.54 -10.28 23.08
N THR A 32 -18.59 -11.10 23.27
CA THR A 32 -19.66 -11.25 22.30
C THR A 32 -21.02 -10.90 22.89
N VAL A 33 -21.86 -10.25 22.10
CA VAL A 33 -23.27 -9.97 22.40
C VAL A 33 -24.11 -10.48 21.25
N GLN A 34 -25.16 -11.24 21.56
CA GLN A 34 -25.98 -11.92 20.56
C GLN A 34 -27.27 -11.15 20.30
N SER A 35 -27.71 -11.14 19.05
CA SER A 35 -29.02 -10.68 18.63
C SER A 35 -29.57 -11.57 17.52
N TYR A 36 -30.83 -11.90 17.59
CA TYR A 36 -31.49 -12.81 16.64
C TYR A 36 -32.44 -12.07 15.66
N ARG A 37 -32.52 -10.73 15.78
CA ARG A 37 -33.43 -9.89 15.00
C ARG A 37 -32.87 -8.48 14.84
N LEU A 38 -33.20 -7.80 13.76
CA LEU A 38 -32.83 -6.41 13.51
C LEU A 38 -33.31 -5.46 14.62
N ALA A 39 -34.57 -5.66 15.09
CA ALA A 39 -35.15 -4.80 16.13
C ALA A 39 -34.32 -4.82 17.43
N THR A 40 -33.81 -5.99 17.83
CA THR A 40 -32.95 -6.13 19.02
C THR A 40 -31.56 -5.61 18.76
N ALA A 41 -31.01 -5.88 17.56
CA ALA A 41 -29.71 -5.39 17.16
C ALA A 41 -29.65 -3.85 17.19
N ARG A 42 -30.67 -3.15 16.69
CA ARG A 42 -30.73 -1.68 16.74
C ARG A 42 -30.66 -1.12 18.16
N LYS A 43 -31.34 -1.76 19.14
CA LYS A 43 -31.26 -1.35 20.54
C LYS A 43 -29.85 -1.53 21.14
N LEU A 44 -29.19 -2.64 20.81
CA LEU A 44 -27.82 -2.90 21.24
C LEU A 44 -26.84 -1.89 20.63
N LEU A 45 -27.01 -1.58 19.37
CA LEU A 45 -26.15 -0.64 18.62
C LEU A 45 -26.26 0.81 19.12
N GLN A 46 -27.41 1.22 19.68
CA GLN A 46 -27.54 2.53 20.34
C GLN A 46 -26.72 2.65 21.62
N GLN A 47 -26.32 1.53 22.22
CA GLN A 47 -25.52 1.47 23.43
C GLN A 47 -24.06 1.05 23.17
N ALA A 48 -23.73 0.81 21.91
CA ALA A 48 -22.39 0.34 21.51
C ALA A 48 -21.34 1.45 21.66
N SER A 49 -20.12 1.04 21.92
CA SER A 49 -18.95 1.90 22.05
C SER A 49 -18.24 2.02 20.68
N ASP A 50 -17.49 3.09 20.46
CA ASP A 50 -16.75 3.34 19.18
C ASP A 50 -15.75 2.24 18.78
N GLY A 51 -15.39 1.36 19.71
CA GLY A 51 -14.49 0.21 19.47
C GLY A 51 -15.21 -1.11 19.17
N ASP A 52 -16.54 -1.15 19.18
CA ASP A 52 -17.30 -2.38 18.96
C ASP A 52 -17.42 -2.71 17.48
N ILE A 53 -17.60 -3.99 17.16
CA ILE A 53 -17.69 -4.51 15.79
C ILE A 53 -19.03 -5.19 15.61
N VAL A 54 -19.64 -5.04 14.44
CA VAL A 54 -20.93 -5.68 14.10
C VAL A 54 -20.69 -6.78 13.07
N LEU A 55 -21.17 -7.97 13.38
CA LEU A 55 -21.17 -9.13 12.50
C LEU A 55 -22.62 -9.56 12.28
N SER A 56 -23.15 -9.40 11.08
CA SER A 56 -24.57 -9.63 10.79
C SER A 56 -24.78 -10.67 9.70
N ASP A 57 -25.74 -11.57 9.90
CA ASP A 57 -26.26 -12.33 8.77
C ASP A 57 -26.95 -11.39 7.77
N LEU A 58 -26.89 -11.79 6.51
CA LEU A 58 -27.59 -11.11 5.43
C LEU A 58 -29.10 -11.24 5.58
N ARG A 59 -29.62 -12.43 5.90
CA ARG A 59 -31.05 -12.72 5.99
C ARG A 59 -31.47 -12.89 7.45
N LEU A 60 -32.40 -12.04 7.89
CA LEU A 60 -32.94 -12.06 9.25
C LEU A 60 -34.44 -12.13 9.21
N PRO A 61 -35.12 -12.65 10.24
CA PRO A 61 -36.59 -12.85 10.24
C PRO A 61 -37.41 -11.56 10.06
N ASP A 62 -36.85 -10.43 10.49
CA ASP A 62 -37.49 -9.12 10.47
C ASP A 62 -36.82 -8.13 9.49
N GLY A 63 -36.03 -8.64 8.50
CA GLY A 63 -35.44 -7.85 7.42
C GLY A 63 -34.09 -8.34 6.93
N ASN A 64 -33.22 -7.43 6.46
CA ASN A 64 -31.97 -7.74 5.83
C ASN A 64 -30.80 -7.07 6.60
N GLY A 65 -29.65 -7.73 6.72
CA GLY A 65 -28.44 -7.16 7.32
C GLY A 65 -27.97 -5.88 6.65
N ILE A 66 -28.20 -5.72 5.34
CA ILE A 66 -27.96 -4.45 4.62
C ILE A 66 -28.84 -3.31 5.14
N ASP A 67 -30.10 -3.61 5.51
CA ASP A 67 -31.00 -2.60 6.09
C ASP A 67 -30.53 -2.16 7.48
N LEU A 68 -29.89 -3.06 8.24
CA LEU A 68 -29.22 -2.71 9.49
C LEU A 68 -28.04 -1.78 9.25
N LEU A 69 -27.20 -2.09 8.29
CA LEU A 69 -26.05 -1.26 7.90
C LEU A 69 -26.50 0.13 7.43
N ARG A 70 -27.53 0.19 6.57
CA ARG A 70 -28.10 1.44 6.07
C ARG A 70 -28.67 2.31 7.20
N TRP A 71 -29.39 1.68 8.15
CA TRP A 71 -29.90 2.35 9.33
C TRP A 71 -28.75 2.87 10.21
N MET A 72 -27.71 2.06 10.49
CA MET A 72 -26.54 2.50 11.25
C MET A 72 -25.88 3.74 10.66
N ARG A 73 -25.65 3.75 9.34
CA ARG A 73 -25.04 4.91 8.65
C ARG A 73 -25.92 6.16 8.73
N LYS A 74 -27.26 6.00 8.67
CA LYS A 74 -28.22 7.10 8.83
C LYS A 74 -28.21 7.69 10.25
N GLU A 75 -28.04 6.85 11.27
CA GLU A 75 -27.91 7.28 12.67
C GLU A 75 -26.49 7.84 13.01
N GLY A 76 -25.57 7.88 12.05
CA GLY A 76 -24.21 8.36 12.26
C GLY A 76 -23.28 7.38 12.99
N LEU A 77 -23.67 6.10 13.12
CA LEU A 77 -22.87 5.07 13.75
C LEU A 77 -21.82 4.55 12.76
N ALA A 78 -20.55 4.84 13.02
CA ALA A 78 -19.41 4.49 12.16
C ALA A 78 -18.72 3.16 12.56
N LEU A 79 -19.43 2.26 13.27
CA LEU A 79 -18.86 0.99 13.70
C LEU A 79 -18.48 0.11 12.50
N PRO A 80 -17.38 -0.65 12.59
CA PRO A 80 -17.02 -1.70 11.63
C PRO A 80 -18.15 -2.70 11.47
N PHE A 81 -18.55 -2.96 10.23
CA PHE A 81 -19.66 -3.84 9.90
C PHE A 81 -19.23 -4.92 8.91
N ILE A 82 -19.48 -6.18 9.24
CA ILE A 82 -19.16 -7.36 8.43
C ILE A 82 -20.47 -8.12 8.18
N ILE A 83 -20.68 -8.56 6.94
CA ILE A 83 -21.83 -9.40 6.58
C ILE A 83 -21.38 -10.86 6.47
N MET A 84 -22.14 -11.75 7.09
CA MET A 84 -22.10 -13.19 6.86
C MET A 84 -23.24 -13.63 5.95
N THR A 85 -23.06 -14.66 5.13
CA THR A 85 -24.12 -15.18 4.27
C THR A 85 -23.93 -16.65 3.90
N ASP A 86 -25.02 -17.38 3.78
CA ASP A 86 -24.99 -18.72 3.22
C ASP A 86 -24.82 -18.69 1.69
N TYR A 87 -25.27 -17.62 1.03
CA TYR A 87 -25.23 -17.49 -0.44
C TYR A 87 -24.51 -16.21 -0.82
N ALA A 88 -23.32 -16.35 -1.37
CA ALA A 88 -22.53 -15.22 -1.86
C ALA A 88 -23.04 -14.74 -3.22
N GLU A 89 -23.96 -13.79 -3.21
CA GLU A 89 -24.43 -13.10 -4.43
C GLU A 89 -23.57 -11.85 -4.68
N VAL A 90 -23.01 -11.74 -5.87
CA VAL A 90 -22.11 -10.63 -6.25
C VAL A 90 -22.80 -9.27 -6.10
N HIS A 91 -24.06 -9.16 -6.48
CA HIS A 91 -24.81 -7.90 -6.39
C HIS A 91 -24.94 -7.42 -4.94
N THR A 92 -25.30 -8.30 -4.03
CA THR A 92 -25.51 -8.03 -2.60
C THR A 92 -24.19 -7.69 -1.90
N ALA A 93 -23.11 -8.38 -2.28
CA ALA A 93 -21.76 -8.05 -1.80
C ALA A 93 -21.34 -6.64 -2.23
N VAL A 94 -21.51 -6.27 -3.50
CA VAL A 94 -21.20 -4.94 -4.02
C VAL A 94 -22.02 -3.86 -3.34
N GLU A 95 -23.32 -4.10 -3.10
CA GLU A 95 -24.19 -3.16 -2.40
C GLU A 95 -23.73 -2.92 -0.96
N SER A 96 -23.42 -3.99 -0.22
CA SER A 96 -22.97 -3.89 1.16
C SER A 96 -21.64 -3.13 1.29
N MET A 97 -20.69 -3.38 0.38
CA MET A 97 -19.40 -2.67 0.34
C MET A 97 -19.61 -1.17 0.03
N LYS A 98 -20.50 -0.82 -0.90
CA LYS A 98 -20.87 0.57 -1.19
C LYS A 98 -21.47 1.32 0.00
N LEU A 99 -22.18 0.61 0.89
CA LEU A 99 -22.74 1.15 2.14
C LEU A 99 -21.70 1.21 3.28
N GLY A 100 -20.45 0.79 3.04
CA GLY A 100 -19.38 0.82 4.01
C GLY A 100 -19.34 -0.41 4.91
N SER A 101 -19.76 -1.60 4.43
CA SER A 101 -19.37 -2.88 5.02
C SER A 101 -17.88 -3.07 4.82
N LEU A 102 -17.19 -3.57 5.83
CA LEU A 102 -15.74 -3.87 5.73
C LEU A 102 -15.46 -5.14 4.94
N ASP A 103 -16.35 -6.13 5.07
CA ASP A 103 -16.23 -7.38 4.32
C ASP A 103 -17.59 -8.09 4.19
N TYR A 104 -17.62 -9.08 3.29
CA TYR A 104 -18.76 -9.93 3.00
C TYR A 104 -18.27 -11.38 2.95
N ILE A 105 -18.55 -12.14 4.02
CA ILE A 105 -17.96 -13.46 4.26
C ILE A 105 -19.00 -14.57 4.06
N PRO A 106 -18.78 -15.53 3.13
CA PRO A 106 -19.57 -16.75 3.11
C PRO A 106 -19.45 -17.51 4.44
N LYS A 107 -20.57 -17.98 5.00
CA LYS A 107 -20.60 -18.71 6.29
C LYS A 107 -19.63 -19.90 6.33
N LEU A 108 -19.42 -20.58 5.21
CA LEU A 108 -18.45 -21.67 5.04
C LEU A 108 -16.99 -21.26 5.29
N LEU A 109 -16.67 -19.96 5.13
CA LEU A 109 -15.31 -19.42 5.28
C LEU A 109 -15.12 -18.61 6.57
N VAL A 110 -16.11 -18.59 7.46
CA VAL A 110 -16.06 -17.78 8.68
C VAL A 110 -14.92 -18.24 9.62
N GLU A 111 -14.70 -19.55 9.78
CA GLU A 111 -13.58 -20.06 10.60
C GLU A 111 -12.22 -19.54 10.12
N ASP A 112 -11.98 -19.55 8.81
CA ASP A 112 -10.70 -19.22 8.23
C ASP A 112 -10.47 -17.70 8.08
N LYS A 113 -11.55 -16.93 7.80
CA LYS A 113 -11.44 -15.51 7.43
C LYS A 113 -11.79 -14.54 8.54
N LEU A 114 -12.75 -14.89 9.42
CA LEU A 114 -13.28 -13.94 10.39
C LEU A 114 -12.23 -13.48 11.41
N VAL A 115 -11.51 -14.40 12.01
CA VAL A 115 -10.52 -14.08 13.06
C VAL A 115 -9.37 -13.24 12.53
N PRO A 116 -8.73 -13.57 11.38
CA PRO A 116 -7.74 -12.70 10.76
C PRO A 116 -8.27 -11.30 10.43
N LEU A 117 -9.49 -11.19 9.90
CA LEU A 117 -10.13 -9.92 9.59
C LEU A 117 -10.35 -9.08 10.85
N LEU A 118 -10.93 -9.65 11.90
CA LEU A 118 -11.16 -8.95 13.16
C LEU A 118 -9.86 -8.50 13.82
N ARG A 119 -8.80 -9.32 13.77
CA ARG A 119 -7.47 -8.94 14.24
C ARG A 119 -6.89 -7.76 13.44
N ASN A 120 -7.14 -7.70 12.13
CA ASN A 120 -6.74 -6.56 11.31
C ASN A 120 -7.54 -5.31 11.66
N ILE A 121 -8.86 -5.42 11.84
CA ILE A 121 -9.72 -4.32 12.28
C ILE A 121 -9.27 -3.79 13.65
N LEU A 122 -8.95 -4.66 14.60
CA LEU A 122 -8.41 -4.24 15.89
C LEU A 122 -7.04 -3.57 15.75
N LYS A 123 -6.19 -4.09 14.87
CA LYS A 123 -4.91 -3.44 14.54
C LYS A 123 -5.13 -2.07 13.90
N GLU A 124 -6.18 -1.89 13.12
CA GLU A 124 -6.56 -0.60 12.53
C GLU A 124 -7.28 0.31 13.53
N GLN A 125 -8.05 -0.21 14.47
CA GLN A 125 -8.70 0.55 15.55
C GLN A 125 -7.73 0.91 16.69
N ASP A 126 -6.85 0.03 17.11
CA ASP A 126 -5.64 0.35 17.90
C ASP A 126 -4.69 1.23 17.09
N GLY A 127 -4.83 1.20 15.76
CA GLY A 127 -4.30 2.05 14.73
C GLY A 127 -4.97 3.42 14.58
N ARG A 128 -5.68 3.94 15.58
CA ARG A 128 -5.45 5.33 15.93
C ARG A 128 -3.95 5.41 16.14
N THR A 129 -3.33 5.40 14.92
CA THR A 129 -1.89 5.36 14.75
C THR A 129 -1.17 4.25 15.55
N ARG A 130 -1.27 2.95 15.19
CA ARG A 130 -0.02 2.26 14.99
C ARG A 130 0.62 2.88 13.73
N ARG A 131 1.06 4.12 13.90
CA ARG A 131 2.29 4.53 13.27
C ARG A 131 3.21 3.35 13.52
N MET A 132 3.62 2.62 12.48
CA MET A 132 4.86 1.87 12.59
C MET A 132 5.78 2.81 13.34
N PRO A 133 6.37 2.41 14.48
CA PRO A 133 7.21 3.32 15.22
C PRO A 133 8.18 3.89 14.19
N VAL A 134 8.03 5.18 13.89
CA VAL A 134 8.84 5.83 12.87
C VAL A 134 10.22 5.88 13.46
N PHE A 135 11.12 5.06 12.93
CA PHE A 135 12.50 5.14 13.33
C PHE A 135 13.01 6.53 12.94
N ALA A 136 13.34 7.33 13.94
CA ALA A 136 14.00 8.61 13.70
C ALA A 136 15.44 8.33 13.23
N ARG A 137 15.66 8.42 11.91
CA ARG A 137 17.00 8.32 11.33
C ARG A 137 17.82 9.52 11.80
N ASP A 138 19.00 9.26 12.35
CA ASP A 138 19.88 10.28 12.92
C ASP A 138 21.17 10.48 12.11
N GLY A 139 21.34 9.77 11.01
CA GLY A 139 22.47 9.94 10.09
C GLY A 139 22.59 11.37 9.56
N SER A 140 23.79 11.80 9.30
CA SER A 140 24.12 13.19 8.90
C SER A 140 23.34 13.64 7.65
N ALA A 141 23.20 12.77 6.66
CA ALA A 141 22.42 13.01 5.44
C ALA A 141 20.91 13.17 5.75
N PHE A 142 20.37 12.33 6.61
CA PHE A 142 18.96 12.39 6.97
C PHE A 142 18.60 13.59 7.86
N ARG A 143 19.53 14.05 8.71
CA ARG A 143 19.36 15.31 9.46
C ARG A 143 19.12 16.52 8.55
N THR A 144 19.72 16.52 7.36
CA THR A 144 19.47 17.56 6.35
C THR A 144 18.02 17.51 5.85
N VAL A 145 17.50 16.31 5.58
CA VAL A 145 16.09 16.10 5.23
C VAL A 145 15.18 16.63 6.34
N MET A 146 15.47 16.30 7.60
CA MET A 146 14.69 16.74 8.75
C MET A 146 14.70 18.26 8.95
N LYS A 147 15.82 18.94 8.64
CA LYS A 147 15.89 20.42 8.65
C LYS A 147 14.99 21.02 7.57
N ARG A 148 14.97 20.45 6.35
CA ARG A 148 14.10 20.91 5.26
C ARG A 148 12.62 20.69 5.60
N ILE A 149 12.27 19.55 6.22
CA ILE A 149 10.91 19.27 6.71
C ILE A 149 10.48 20.34 7.72
N LYS A 150 11.30 20.62 8.75
CA LYS A 150 10.98 21.63 9.77
C LYS A 150 10.75 23.02 9.18
N LEU A 151 11.47 23.35 8.10
CA LEU A 151 11.35 24.64 7.43
C LEU A 151 10.02 24.77 6.66
N VAL A 152 9.64 23.74 5.86
CA VAL A 152 8.49 23.82 4.96
C VAL A 152 7.19 23.35 5.58
N ALA A 153 7.23 22.49 6.61
CA ALA A 153 6.02 21.94 7.22
C ALA A 153 4.99 23.00 7.67
N PRO A 154 5.38 24.13 8.31
CA PRO A 154 4.42 25.15 8.75
C PRO A 154 3.78 25.97 7.62
N THR A 155 4.22 25.79 6.37
CA THR A 155 3.72 26.52 5.20
C THR A 155 2.64 25.73 4.47
N ASP A 156 1.91 26.40 3.55
CA ASP A 156 0.97 25.73 2.64
C ASP A 156 1.58 25.45 1.24
N MET A 157 2.91 25.60 1.10
CA MET A 157 3.63 25.30 -0.15
C MET A 157 3.42 23.84 -0.56
N SER A 158 3.33 23.61 -1.86
CA SER A 158 3.41 22.28 -2.42
C SER A 158 4.82 21.71 -2.23
N VAL A 159 4.91 20.44 -1.87
CA VAL A 159 6.21 19.80 -1.63
C VAL A 159 6.39 18.63 -2.58
N LEU A 160 7.50 18.64 -3.32
CA LEU A 160 7.92 17.52 -4.15
C LEU A 160 8.99 16.72 -3.41
N ILE A 161 8.70 15.44 -3.14
CA ILE A 161 9.62 14.51 -2.48
C ILE A 161 10.25 13.61 -3.54
N LEU A 162 11.55 13.72 -3.73
CA LEU A 162 12.32 12.90 -4.64
C LEU A 162 13.12 11.84 -3.89
N GLY A 163 13.21 10.65 -4.44
CA GLY A 163 14.05 9.58 -3.87
C GLY A 163 13.73 8.22 -4.47
N GLU A 164 14.67 7.31 -4.39
CA GLU A 164 14.52 5.95 -4.89
C GLU A 164 13.38 5.19 -4.22
N ASN A 165 12.95 4.08 -4.83
CA ASN A 165 11.96 3.21 -4.23
C ASN A 165 12.45 2.64 -2.90
N GLY A 166 11.56 2.58 -1.91
CA GLY A 166 11.88 2.05 -0.59
C GLY A 166 12.69 2.97 0.33
N THR A 167 12.98 4.22 -0.03
CA THR A 167 13.70 5.19 0.83
C THR A 167 12.85 5.76 1.98
N GLY A 168 11.52 5.57 1.93
CA GLY A 168 10.59 6.06 2.94
C GLY A 168 9.94 7.40 2.61
N LYS A 169 9.73 7.74 1.33
CA LYS A 169 9.06 8.98 0.88
C LYS A 169 7.70 9.19 1.53
N GLU A 170 6.91 8.14 1.68
CA GLU A 170 5.59 8.17 2.34
C GLU A 170 5.71 8.60 3.81
N HIS A 171 6.70 8.07 4.55
CA HIS A 171 6.97 8.50 5.93
C HIS A 171 7.35 9.98 6.02
N ILE A 172 8.11 10.48 5.04
CA ILE A 172 8.45 11.91 4.97
C ILE A 172 7.20 12.74 4.72
N ALA A 173 6.31 12.33 3.82
CA ALA A 173 5.06 13.02 3.54
C ALA A 173 4.15 13.06 4.78
N HIS A 174 4.04 11.95 5.49
CA HIS A 174 3.27 11.86 6.74
C HIS A 174 3.85 12.79 7.81
N HIS A 175 5.18 12.79 7.97
CA HIS A 175 5.86 13.64 8.94
C HIS A 175 5.71 15.14 8.61
N LEU A 176 5.73 15.50 7.33
CA LEU A 176 5.41 16.86 6.86
C LEU A 176 4.00 17.30 7.28
N HIS A 177 3.01 16.42 7.10
CA HIS A 177 1.64 16.68 7.53
C HIS A 177 1.54 16.86 9.04
N GLU A 178 2.14 15.97 9.82
CA GLU A 178 2.13 16.03 11.30
C GLU A 178 2.75 17.29 11.88
N LYS A 179 3.78 17.82 11.24
CA LYS A 179 4.46 19.05 11.64
C LYS A 179 3.84 20.30 11.01
N SER A 180 2.77 20.17 10.23
CA SER A 180 2.07 21.28 9.58
C SER A 180 0.97 21.86 10.46
N LYS A 181 0.43 23.00 10.02
CA LYS A 181 -0.78 23.60 10.62
C LYS A 181 -2.03 22.73 10.43
N ARG A 182 -1.94 21.69 9.61
CA ARG A 182 -3.03 20.76 9.27
C ARG A 182 -2.91 19.40 9.97
N SER A 183 -2.07 19.29 11.02
CA SER A 183 -1.76 18.02 11.69
C SER A 183 -2.97 17.25 12.26
N GLY A 184 -4.06 17.93 12.56
CA GLY A 184 -5.31 17.29 13.03
C GLY A 184 -6.37 17.15 11.95
N LYS A 185 -6.02 17.38 10.68
CA LYS A 185 -6.93 17.35 9.53
C LYS A 185 -6.68 16.07 8.71
N PRO A 186 -7.54 15.73 7.75
CA PRO A 186 -7.36 14.55 6.91
C PRO A 186 -5.99 14.52 6.21
N PHE A 187 -5.35 13.36 6.19
CA PHE A 187 -4.20 13.04 5.36
C PHE A 187 -4.60 11.91 4.42
N VAL A 188 -4.68 12.20 3.13
CA VAL A 188 -5.14 11.26 2.11
C VAL A 188 -3.96 10.86 1.23
N PRO A 189 -3.38 9.65 1.43
CA PRO A 189 -2.36 9.11 0.55
C PRO A 189 -3.00 8.51 -0.70
N VAL A 190 -2.40 8.76 -1.85
CA VAL A 190 -2.84 8.24 -3.15
C VAL A 190 -1.64 7.67 -3.87
N ASP A 191 -1.67 6.38 -4.15
CA ASP A 191 -0.69 5.72 -5.02
C ASP A 191 -1.13 5.87 -6.48
N CYS A 192 -0.48 6.79 -7.20
CA CYS A 192 -0.76 7.04 -8.61
C CYS A 192 -0.33 5.89 -9.53
N GLY A 193 0.59 5.04 -9.08
CA GLY A 193 1.04 3.87 -9.84
C GLY A 193 -0.01 2.77 -9.93
N SER A 194 -0.89 2.67 -8.93
CA SER A 194 -1.99 1.70 -8.91
C SER A 194 -3.22 2.13 -9.69
N LEU A 195 -3.32 3.42 -10.09
CA LEU A 195 -4.49 3.96 -10.77
C LEU A 195 -4.38 3.79 -12.29
N SER A 196 -5.36 3.12 -12.89
CA SER A 196 -5.45 3.11 -14.35
C SER A 196 -5.80 4.50 -14.90
N ALA A 197 -5.33 4.82 -16.11
CA ALA A 197 -5.59 6.11 -16.76
C ALA A 197 -7.10 6.47 -16.83
N GLN A 198 -7.95 5.46 -16.95
CA GLN A 198 -9.41 5.64 -17.06
C GLN A 198 -10.07 5.93 -15.70
N LEU A 199 -9.55 5.34 -14.62
CA LEU A 199 -10.12 5.49 -13.27
C LEU A 199 -9.56 6.68 -12.51
N ALA A 200 -8.35 7.11 -12.81
CA ALA A 200 -7.67 8.19 -12.10
C ALA A 200 -8.49 9.50 -12.01
N PRO A 201 -9.15 10.01 -13.08
CA PRO A 201 -9.99 11.21 -12.96
C PRO A 201 -11.13 11.04 -11.96
N SER A 202 -11.81 9.89 -11.99
CA SER A 202 -12.90 9.59 -11.05
C SER A 202 -12.40 9.40 -9.62
N ALA A 203 -11.23 8.80 -9.41
CA ALA A 203 -10.62 8.63 -8.10
C ALA A 203 -10.23 9.98 -7.49
N PHE A 204 -9.60 10.87 -8.25
CA PHE A 204 -9.21 12.19 -7.75
C PHE A 204 -10.38 13.14 -7.51
N PHE A 205 -11.32 13.22 -8.46
CA PHE A 205 -12.35 14.27 -8.48
C PHE A 205 -13.75 13.77 -8.12
N GLY A 206 -13.95 12.44 -8.02
CA GLY A 206 -15.26 11.84 -7.87
C GLY A 206 -16.05 11.84 -9.18
N HIS A 207 -17.25 11.28 -9.14
CA HIS A 207 -18.18 11.26 -10.28
C HIS A 207 -19.61 11.35 -9.83
N VAL A 208 -20.48 11.86 -10.72
CA VAL A 208 -21.94 11.80 -10.53
C VAL A 208 -22.50 10.51 -11.10
N LYS A 209 -23.69 10.12 -10.64
CA LYS A 209 -24.40 8.96 -11.21
C LYS A 209 -24.58 9.12 -12.72
N GLY A 210 -24.24 8.06 -13.48
CA GLY A 210 -24.35 8.04 -14.94
C GLY A 210 -23.20 8.73 -15.69
N ALA A 211 -22.10 9.09 -15.01
CA ALA A 211 -20.97 9.76 -15.66
C ALA A 211 -20.24 8.88 -16.68
N PHE A 212 -20.28 7.56 -16.50
CA PHE A 212 -19.73 6.55 -17.44
C PHE A 212 -20.45 5.21 -17.23
N THR A 213 -20.20 4.24 -18.11
CA THR A 213 -20.78 2.88 -17.99
C THR A 213 -20.28 2.22 -16.70
N GLY A 214 -21.22 1.91 -15.79
CA GLY A 214 -20.93 1.37 -14.45
C GLY A 214 -20.92 2.41 -13.32
N ALA A 215 -21.18 3.70 -13.61
CA ALA A 215 -21.36 4.74 -12.59
C ALA A 215 -22.80 4.73 -12.02
N ASP A 216 -23.14 3.68 -11.27
CA ASP A 216 -24.49 3.47 -10.73
C ASP A 216 -24.85 4.41 -9.58
N SER A 217 -23.84 4.96 -8.91
CA SER A 217 -23.97 5.92 -7.79
C SER A 217 -22.98 7.07 -7.95
N ALA A 218 -23.23 8.20 -7.30
CA ALA A 218 -22.22 9.26 -7.17
C ALA A 218 -21.17 8.84 -6.14
N THR A 219 -19.89 9.14 -6.43
CA THR A 219 -18.77 8.85 -5.53
C THR A 219 -17.93 10.12 -5.32
N GLN A 220 -17.52 10.35 -4.09
CA GLN A 220 -16.61 11.43 -3.73
C GLN A 220 -15.18 11.03 -4.09
N GLY A 221 -14.35 11.98 -4.51
CA GLY A 221 -12.97 11.75 -4.86
C GLY A 221 -11.99 12.23 -3.78
N TYR A 222 -10.71 11.92 -3.94
CA TYR A 222 -9.65 12.25 -2.98
C TYR A 222 -9.56 13.74 -2.64
N PHE A 223 -9.86 14.66 -3.57
CA PHE A 223 -9.90 16.09 -3.26
C PHE A 223 -10.99 16.45 -2.25
N HIS A 224 -12.12 15.76 -2.28
CA HIS A 224 -13.18 15.94 -1.30
C HIS A 224 -12.77 15.37 0.06
N GLU A 225 -12.18 14.17 0.08
CA GLU A 225 -11.74 13.50 1.30
C GLU A 225 -10.61 14.27 1.99
N ALA A 226 -9.73 14.90 1.21
CA ALA A 226 -8.61 15.68 1.70
C ALA A 226 -8.97 17.12 2.08
N ASP A 227 -10.22 17.55 1.93
CA ASP A 227 -10.58 18.97 2.13
C ASP A 227 -10.30 19.46 3.57
N GLY A 228 -9.66 20.63 3.67
CA GLY A 228 -9.10 21.16 4.89
C GLY A 228 -7.78 20.54 5.33
N GLY A 229 -7.35 19.44 4.70
CA GLY A 229 -6.20 18.62 5.05
C GLY A 229 -5.06 18.62 4.03
N THR A 230 -4.51 17.43 3.76
CA THR A 230 -3.35 17.21 2.88
C THR A 230 -3.62 16.02 1.95
N LEU A 231 -3.39 16.19 0.65
CA LEU A 231 -3.37 15.14 -0.35
C LEU A 231 -1.92 14.78 -0.66
N CYS A 232 -1.55 13.52 -0.49
CA CYS A 232 -0.23 12.99 -0.79
C CYS A 232 -0.31 12.07 -2.01
N SER A 233 0.23 12.51 -3.15
CA SER A 233 0.27 11.73 -4.39
C SER A 233 1.63 11.06 -4.52
N ASP A 234 1.72 9.74 -4.26
CA ASP A 234 2.94 8.96 -4.50
C ASP A 234 2.98 8.49 -5.96
N GLU A 235 4.20 8.34 -6.48
CA GLU A 235 4.46 7.98 -7.89
C GLU A 235 3.74 8.89 -8.90
N VAL A 236 3.70 10.21 -8.64
CA VAL A 236 2.97 11.18 -9.46
C VAL A 236 3.39 11.18 -10.94
N GLY A 237 4.62 10.75 -11.26
CA GLY A 237 5.14 10.58 -12.61
C GLY A 237 4.34 9.59 -13.47
N ASN A 238 3.63 8.64 -12.84
CA ASN A 238 2.85 7.60 -13.51
C ASN A 238 1.45 8.07 -13.98
N LEU A 239 1.03 9.29 -13.62
CA LEU A 239 -0.26 9.81 -14.03
C LEU A 239 -0.34 10.03 -15.54
N ALA A 240 -1.45 9.63 -16.15
CA ALA A 240 -1.73 9.93 -17.56
C ALA A 240 -1.85 11.44 -17.80
N LEU A 241 -1.44 11.92 -18.99
CA LEU A 241 -1.44 13.35 -19.34
C LEU A 241 -2.79 14.04 -19.15
N GLU A 242 -3.89 13.33 -19.40
CA GLU A 242 -5.25 13.83 -19.19
C GLU A 242 -5.52 14.11 -17.71
N THR A 243 -5.12 13.19 -16.82
CA THR A 243 -5.26 13.37 -15.37
C THR A 243 -4.35 14.49 -14.88
N GLN A 244 -3.12 14.60 -15.42
CA GLN A 244 -2.21 15.70 -15.10
C GLN A 244 -2.82 17.05 -15.44
N GLN A 245 -3.54 17.18 -16.57
CA GLN A 245 -4.22 18.42 -16.97
C GLN A 245 -5.34 18.80 -15.99
N LEU A 246 -6.14 17.82 -15.57
CA LEU A 246 -7.21 18.04 -14.59
C LEU A 246 -6.65 18.42 -13.22
N LEU A 247 -5.57 17.76 -12.80
CA LEU A 247 -4.87 18.05 -11.55
C LEU A 247 -4.28 19.47 -11.55
N LEU A 248 -3.62 19.86 -12.64
CA LEU A 248 -3.10 21.21 -12.82
C LEU A 248 -4.19 22.26 -12.64
N ARG A 249 -5.32 22.09 -13.35
CA ARG A 249 -6.45 23.01 -13.26
C ARG A 249 -6.99 23.08 -11.83
N ALA A 250 -7.17 21.95 -11.18
CA ALA A 250 -7.64 21.91 -9.81
C ALA A 250 -6.70 22.69 -8.85
N ILE A 251 -5.39 22.47 -8.93
CA ILE A 251 -4.39 23.13 -8.07
C ILE A 251 -4.37 24.65 -8.33
N GLN A 252 -4.47 25.08 -9.59
CA GLN A 252 -4.41 26.50 -9.98
C GLN A 252 -5.65 27.27 -9.56
N GLU A 253 -6.84 26.70 -9.82
CA GLU A 253 -8.12 27.36 -9.63
C GLU A 253 -8.69 27.14 -8.21
N ARG A 254 -8.08 26.26 -7.39
CA ARG A 254 -8.58 25.84 -6.07
C ARG A 254 -10.00 25.28 -6.12
N ARG A 255 -10.37 24.71 -7.26
CA ARG A 255 -11.66 24.06 -7.49
C ARG A 255 -11.50 22.90 -8.45
N TYR A 256 -12.38 21.93 -8.33
CA TYR A 256 -12.43 20.77 -9.21
C TYR A 256 -13.88 20.50 -9.63
N ARG A 257 -14.02 19.71 -10.70
CA ARG A 257 -15.31 19.26 -11.19
C ARG A 257 -15.37 17.75 -11.17
N PRO A 258 -16.37 17.14 -10.47
CA PRO A 258 -16.60 15.70 -10.56
C PRO A 258 -16.86 15.28 -12.01
N VAL A 259 -16.46 14.05 -12.36
CA VAL A 259 -16.68 13.51 -13.71
C VAL A 259 -18.19 13.44 -13.98
N GLY A 260 -18.62 14.00 -15.11
CA GLY A 260 -20.02 14.09 -15.51
C GLY A 260 -20.85 15.20 -14.83
N ASP A 261 -20.27 15.96 -13.86
CA ASP A 261 -20.95 17.08 -13.22
C ASP A 261 -20.76 18.38 -14.05
N LYS A 262 -21.70 19.33 -13.88
CA LYS A 262 -21.61 20.68 -14.47
C LYS A 262 -21.11 21.73 -13.47
N ALA A 263 -21.17 21.42 -12.17
CA ALA A 263 -20.82 22.33 -11.10
C ALA A 263 -19.36 22.13 -10.63
N ASP A 264 -18.65 23.23 -10.45
CA ASP A 264 -17.33 23.22 -9.82
C ASP A 264 -17.49 23.20 -8.27
N ARG A 265 -16.56 22.55 -7.59
CA ARG A 265 -16.48 22.45 -6.13
C ARG A 265 -15.17 23.05 -5.65
N ASN A 266 -15.24 23.99 -4.72
CA ASN A 266 -14.07 24.57 -4.09
C ASN A 266 -13.45 23.57 -3.09
N PHE A 267 -12.15 23.66 -2.89
CA PHE A 267 -11.43 22.88 -1.88
C PHE A 267 -10.25 23.67 -1.30
N ASN A 268 -9.80 23.26 -0.13
CA ASN A 268 -8.63 23.80 0.53
C ASN A 268 -7.69 22.66 0.96
N VAL A 269 -6.89 22.16 0.03
CA VAL A 269 -6.00 21.02 0.24
C VAL A 269 -4.54 21.44 0.05
N ARG A 270 -3.65 21.02 0.95
CA ARG A 270 -2.20 21.08 0.74
C ARG A 270 -1.76 19.89 -0.11
N ILE A 271 -0.92 20.12 -1.10
CA ILE A 271 -0.42 19.07 -1.99
C ILE A 271 1.00 18.65 -1.57
N ILE A 272 1.20 17.35 -1.44
CA ILE A 272 2.52 16.71 -1.36
C ILE A 272 2.58 15.70 -2.51
N ALA A 273 3.60 15.80 -3.34
CA ALA A 273 3.85 14.86 -4.42
C ALA A 273 5.15 14.10 -4.15
N ALA A 274 5.17 12.81 -4.40
CA ALA A 274 6.37 12.00 -4.29
C ALA A 274 6.62 11.21 -5.58
N THR A 275 7.88 11.00 -5.94
CA THR A 275 8.28 10.21 -7.10
C THR A 275 9.72 9.71 -6.97
N ASN A 276 10.02 8.61 -7.64
CA ASN A 276 11.37 8.11 -7.86
C ASN A 276 11.92 8.50 -9.24
N GLU A 277 11.06 9.07 -10.09
CA GLU A 277 11.39 9.43 -11.47
C GLU A 277 11.97 10.85 -11.57
N ASN A 278 12.88 11.04 -12.51
CA ASN A 278 13.32 12.37 -12.91
C ASN A 278 12.22 13.05 -13.76
N LEU A 279 11.43 13.93 -13.15
CA LEU A 279 10.32 14.60 -13.82
C LEU A 279 10.76 15.57 -14.92
N GLU A 280 11.96 16.17 -14.85
CA GLU A 280 12.49 17.02 -15.91
C GLU A 280 12.74 16.18 -17.18
N LYS A 281 13.30 14.99 -17.02
CA LYS A 281 13.44 14.02 -18.10
C LYS A 281 12.07 13.59 -18.64
N ALA A 282 11.11 13.29 -17.78
CA ALA A 282 9.74 12.94 -18.18
C ALA A 282 9.06 14.09 -18.97
N VAL A 283 9.33 15.35 -18.61
CA VAL A 283 8.88 16.53 -19.38
C VAL A 283 9.51 16.56 -20.77
N SER A 284 10.84 16.35 -20.87
CA SER A 284 11.51 16.32 -22.18
C SER A 284 11.01 15.21 -23.09
N GLU A 285 10.61 14.08 -22.51
CA GLU A 285 10.01 12.92 -23.18
C GLU A 285 8.49 13.08 -23.41
N LYS A 286 7.89 14.23 -23.06
CA LYS A 286 6.46 14.53 -23.18
C LYS A 286 5.54 13.56 -22.42
N ARG A 287 6.04 12.90 -21.39
CA ARG A 287 5.25 12.04 -20.48
C ARG A 287 4.71 12.81 -19.28
N PHE A 288 5.34 13.92 -18.94
CA PHE A 288 4.89 14.80 -17.86
C PHE A 288 4.76 16.24 -18.34
N ARG A 289 3.79 16.98 -17.81
CA ARG A 289 3.55 18.38 -18.18
C ARG A 289 4.46 19.30 -17.38
N GLN A 290 5.13 20.20 -18.06
CA GLN A 290 6.03 21.19 -17.44
C GLN A 290 5.29 22.15 -16.51
N ASP A 291 4.08 22.57 -16.89
CA ASP A 291 3.25 23.48 -16.09
C ASP A 291 2.77 22.84 -14.76
N LEU A 292 2.47 21.55 -14.76
CA LEU A 292 2.15 20.81 -13.55
C LEU A 292 3.40 20.66 -12.66
N LEU A 293 4.56 20.35 -13.25
CA LEU A 293 5.81 20.26 -12.49
C LEU A 293 6.07 21.54 -11.69
N TYR A 294 5.96 22.71 -12.31
CA TYR A 294 6.15 23.99 -11.60
C TYR A 294 5.15 24.22 -10.47
N ARG A 295 3.95 23.66 -10.53
CA ARG A 295 2.94 23.78 -9.46
C ARG A 295 3.11 22.78 -8.32
N LEU A 296 3.76 21.67 -8.57
CA LEU A 296 4.10 20.67 -7.54
C LEU A 296 5.45 20.96 -6.88
N HIS A 297 6.32 21.71 -7.52
CA HIS A 297 7.71 21.94 -7.14
C HIS A 297 7.93 23.33 -6.52
N ASP A 298 7.04 23.77 -5.57
CA ASP A 298 7.32 24.98 -4.80
C ASP A 298 8.48 24.78 -3.82
N PHE A 299 8.60 23.57 -3.27
CA PHE A 299 9.70 23.17 -2.40
C PHE A 299 10.06 21.71 -2.65
N GLU A 300 11.37 21.41 -2.72
CA GLU A 300 11.87 20.07 -2.95
C GLU A 300 12.48 19.46 -1.69
N ILE A 301 12.23 18.17 -1.48
CA ILE A 301 12.93 17.35 -0.48
C ILE A 301 13.46 16.11 -1.18
N THR A 302 14.78 16.01 -1.29
CA THR A 302 15.45 14.80 -1.80
C THR A 302 15.78 13.87 -0.65
N VAL A 303 15.25 12.63 -0.69
CA VAL A 303 15.50 11.58 0.30
C VAL A 303 16.68 10.74 -0.18
N PRO A 304 17.82 10.74 0.54
CA PRO A 304 19.00 10.01 0.12
C PRO A 304 18.75 8.50 0.19
N PRO A 305 19.33 7.71 -0.73
CA PRO A 305 19.28 6.25 -0.68
C PRO A 305 20.08 5.72 0.52
N LEU A 306 19.76 4.50 0.95
CA LEU A 306 20.34 3.93 2.18
C LEU A 306 21.86 3.73 2.10
N ARG A 307 22.39 3.47 0.91
CA ARG A 307 23.83 3.35 0.66
C ARG A 307 24.63 4.64 0.96
N ASP A 308 23.95 5.80 0.89
CA ASP A 308 24.55 7.11 1.22
C ASP A 308 24.34 7.47 2.70
N CYS A 309 23.68 6.58 3.47
CA CYS A 309 23.32 6.76 4.87
C CYS A 309 23.76 5.56 5.72
N LEU A 310 25.01 5.12 5.60
CA LEU A 310 25.52 3.92 6.29
C LEU A 310 25.35 3.98 7.81
N GLU A 311 25.37 5.19 8.39
CA GLU A 311 25.13 5.42 9.82
C GLU A 311 23.74 4.95 10.26
N ASP A 312 22.75 4.93 9.36
CA ASP A 312 21.38 4.54 9.64
C ASP A 312 21.13 3.02 9.51
N VAL A 313 22.02 2.28 8.81
CA VAL A 313 21.79 0.86 8.49
C VAL A 313 21.63 0.02 9.74
N MET A 314 22.59 0.10 10.67
CA MET A 314 22.54 -0.73 11.90
C MET A 314 21.39 -0.32 12.83
N PRO A 315 21.17 0.96 13.13
CA PRO A 315 20.00 1.38 13.90
C PRO A 315 18.66 0.92 13.31
N LEU A 316 18.50 1.00 11.98
CA LEU A 316 17.31 0.48 11.29
C LEU A 316 17.21 -1.04 11.39
N ALA A 317 18.30 -1.76 11.24
CA ALA A 317 18.33 -3.22 11.34
C ALA A 317 17.92 -3.68 12.76
N GLU A 318 18.44 -3.05 13.82
CA GLU A 318 18.06 -3.34 15.20
C GLU A 318 16.57 -3.02 15.44
N PHE A 319 16.09 -1.90 14.94
CA PHE A 319 14.68 -1.52 15.02
C PHE A 319 13.76 -2.54 14.33
N PHE A 320 14.09 -3.00 13.11
CA PHE A 320 13.31 -4.02 12.42
C PHE A 320 13.41 -5.39 13.09
N ARG A 321 14.56 -5.73 13.71
CA ARG A 321 14.70 -6.94 14.53
C ARG A 321 13.73 -6.93 15.71
N GLU A 322 13.60 -5.80 16.41
CA GLU A 322 12.66 -5.67 17.53
C GLU A 322 11.20 -5.82 17.08
N ILE A 323 10.85 -5.24 15.91
CA ILE A 323 9.53 -5.42 15.32
C ILE A 323 9.32 -6.88 14.98
N ALA A 324 10.27 -7.51 14.28
CA ALA A 324 10.19 -8.91 13.87
C ALA A 324 10.05 -9.85 15.08
N ASN A 325 10.81 -9.62 16.16
CA ASN A 325 10.68 -10.40 17.39
C ASN A 325 9.24 -10.35 17.97
N LYS A 326 8.60 -9.17 17.91
CA LYS A 326 7.23 -9.00 18.42
C LYS A 326 6.17 -9.61 17.52
N GLU A 327 6.36 -9.49 16.19
CA GLU A 327 5.38 -9.96 15.22
C GLU A 327 5.46 -11.46 14.97
N LEU A 328 6.68 -12.04 15.03
CA LEU A 328 6.95 -13.45 14.76
C LEU A 328 7.13 -14.29 16.03
N GLU A 329 6.97 -13.68 17.23
CA GLU A 329 7.16 -14.31 18.53
C GLU A 329 8.56 -14.95 18.70
N CYS A 330 9.58 -14.35 18.05
CA CYS A 330 10.98 -14.78 18.11
C CYS A 330 11.73 -14.10 19.27
N ARG A 331 12.93 -14.65 19.61
CA ARG A 331 13.80 -14.15 20.70
C ARG A 331 15.23 -13.89 20.21
N VAL A 332 15.34 -13.18 19.11
CA VAL A 332 16.66 -12.83 18.54
C VAL A 332 17.26 -11.66 19.29
N GLU A 333 18.47 -11.83 19.83
CA GLU A 333 19.15 -10.86 20.69
C GLU A 333 19.88 -9.78 19.91
N GLY A 334 20.34 -10.06 18.68
CA GLY A 334 21.08 -9.13 17.85
C GLY A 334 21.67 -9.77 16.60
N PHE A 335 22.76 -9.18 16.12
CA PHE A 335 23.47 -9.60 14.90
C PHE A 335 24.90 -10.04 15.21
N SER A 336 25.36 -11.14 14.62
CA SER A 336 26.76 -11.56 14.68
C SER A 336 27.71 -10.50 14.04
N SER A 337 29.01 -10.59 14.34
CA SER A 337 29.99 -9.67 13.75
C SER A 337 30.04 -9.76 12.23
N GLU A 338 29.88 -10.96 11.67
CA GLU A 338 29.83 -11.22 10.23
C GLU A 338 28.56 -10.66 9.60
N ALA A 339 27.40 -10.81 10.28
CA ALA A 339 26.14 -10.25 9.83
C ALA A 339 26.19 -8.70 9.79
N ARG A 340 26.75 -8.07 10.84
CA ARG A 340 26.94 -6.61 10.89
C ARG A 340 27.79 -6.10 9.74
N LYS A 341 28.93 -6.77 9.47
CA LYS A 341 29.80 -6.42 8.32
C LYS A 341 29.05 -6.56 6.99
N ALA A 342 28.29 -7.65 6.83
CA ALA A 342 27.50 -7.87 5.62
C ALA A 342 26.43 -6.79 5.42
N LEU A 343 25.70 -6.41 6.47
CA LEU A 343 24.68 -5.34 6.43
C LEU A 343 25.27 -3.99 6.02
N LEU A 344 26.46 -3.64 6.55
CA LEU A 344 27.14 -2.37 6.25
C LEU A 344 27.79 -2.33 4.87
N SER A 345 28.17 -3.49 4.31
CA SER A 345 28.80 -3.58 2.99
C SER A 345 27.83 -3.75 1.83
N TYR A 346 26.57 -4.08 2.11
CA TYR A 346 25.56 -4.31 1.08
C TYR A 346 24.98 -2.97 0.56
N PRO A 347 24.81 -2.78 -0.76
CA PRO A 347 24.42 -1.50 -1.36
C PRO A 347 22.95 -1.14 -1.22
N TRP A 348 22.10 -2.04 -0.75
CA TRP A 348 20.67 -1.84 -0.49
C TRP A 348 19.90 -1.24 -1.69
N PRO A 349 19.84 -1.90 -2.86
CA PRO A 349 19.14 -1.36 -4.02
C PRO A 349 17.65 -1.13 -3.78
N GLY A 350 16.99 -1.92 -2.92
CA GLY A 350 15.62 -1.70 -2.45
C GLY A 350 15.50 -0.84 -1.20
N ASN A 351 16.60 -0.19 -0.78
CA ASN A 351 16.66 0.74 0.33
C ASN A 351 16.11 0.17 1.66
N VAL A 352 15.36 0.98 2.41
CA VAL A 352 14.80 0.62 3.72
C VAL A 352 13.75 -0.50 3.61
N ARG A 353 13.01 -0.56 2.50
CA ARG A 353 12.02 -1.64 2.27
C ARG A 353 12.71 -3.00 2.15
N GLU A 354 13.80 -3.07 1.42
CA GLU A 354 14.60 -4.30 1.29
C GLU A 354 15.25 -4.68 2.62
N LEU A 355 15.86 -3.70 3.32
CA LEU A 355 16.43 -3.93 4.64
C LEU A 355 15.40 -4.54 5.59
N GLN A 356 14.20 -3.97 5.69
CA GLN A 356 13.11 -4.49 6.50
C GLN A 356 12.77 -5.95 6.14
N GLN A 357 12.57 -6.25 4.86
CA GLN A 357 12.23 -7.61 4.41
C GLN A 357 13.34 -8.61 4.76
N LYS A 358 14.60 -8.25 4.53
CA LYS A 358 15.75 -9.11 4.84
C LYS A 358 15.90 -9.36 6.33
N ILE A 359 15.71 -8.34 7.16
CA ILE A 359 15.78 -8.49 8.62
C ILE A 359 14.62 -9.35 9.15
N MET A 360 13.39 -9.15 8.68
CA MET A 360 12.26 -9.98 9.09
C MET A 360 12.48 -11.46 8.71
N GLY A 361 12.95 -11.74 7.49
CA GLY A 361 13.29 -13.10 7.06
C GLY A 361 14.42 -13.71 7.89
N ALA A 362 15.47 -12.94 8.19
CA ALA A 362 16.61 -13.40 8.99
C ALA A 362 16.24 -13.69 10.46
N VAL A 363 15.36 -12.91 11.06
CA VAL A 363 14.83 -13.14 12.41
C VAL A 363 13.98 -14.41 12.44
N LEU A 364 13.13 -14.62 11.44
CA LEU A 364 12.31 -15.84 11.32
C LEU A 364 13.18 -17.10 11.19
N GLN A 365 14.30 -17.03 10.44
CA GLN A 365 15.22 -18.16 10.29
C GLN A 365 16.06 -18.41 11.54
N ALA A 366 16.46 -17.36 12.24
CA ALA A 366 17.28 -17.47 13.46
C ALA A 366 16.47 -17.95 14.67
N GLN A 367 15.18 -17.56 14.78
CA GLN A 367 14.23 -17.80 15.87
C GLN A 367 14.71 -17.33 17.25
N GLU A 368 15.93 -17.67 17.65
CA GLU A 368 16.57 -17.28 18.92
C GLU A 368 18.06 -16.99 18.73
N GLY A 369 18.70 -16.36 19.73
CA GLY A 369 20.12 -16.00 19.71
C GLY A 369 20.45 -14.86 18.76
N ALA A 370 21.50 -14.99 17.93
CA ALA A 370 21.94 -13.93 17.04
C ALA A 370 21.70 -14.26 15.56
N VAL A 371 21.26 -13.26 14.77
CA VAL A 371 21.24 -13.36 13.32
C VAL A 371 22.65 -13.54 12.79
N ARG A 372 22.90 -14.59 12.00
CA ARG A 372 24.15 -14.88 11.31
C ARG A 372 24.06 -14.36 9.88
N LYS A 373 25.24 -14.26 9.21
CA LYS A 373 25.32 -13.80 7.81
C LYS A 373 24.47 -14.66 6.87
N GLU A 374 24.40 -15.96 7.10
CA GLU A 374 23.64 -16.93 6.28
C GLU A 374 22.13 -16.62 6.28
N HIS A 375 21.59 -16.21 7.45
CA HIS A 375 20.17 -15.88 7.61
C HIS A 375 19.76 -14.63 6.82
N LEU A 376 20.69 -13.74 6.49
CA LEU A 376 20.39 -12.50 5.77
C LEU A 376 20.08 -12.72 4.28
N GLU A 377 20.56 -13.84 3.70
CA GLU A 377 20.37 -14.16 2.28
C GLU A 377 20.64 -12.95 1.36
N LEU A 378 21.66 -12.18 1.71
CA LEU A 378 22.12 -11.09 0.87
C LEU A 378 22.76 -11.73 -0.37
N GLY A 379 22.05 -11.74 -1.50
CA GLY A 379 22.60 -12.19 -2.77
C GLY A 379 23.92 -11.48 -3.01
N LEU A 380 24.83 -12.11 -3.75
CA LEU A 380 25.95 -11.37 -4.33
C LEU A 380 25.32 -10.19 -5.06
N ALA A 381 25.55 -8.98 -4.55
CA ALA A 381 25.20 -7.79 -5.28
C ALA A 381 25.99 -7.88 -6.60
N GLU A 382 25.33 -8.37 -7.64
CA GLU A 382 25.77 -8.04 -8.98
C GLU A 382 25.82 -6.53 -8.96
N THR A 383 27.04 -6.02 -8.91
CA THR A 383 27.35 -4.60 -8.98
C THR A 383 26.73 -4.08 -10.27
N SER A 384 25.46 -3.70 -10.20
CA SER A 384 24.84 -2.80 -11.17
C SER A 384 25.32 -1.36 -10.96
N ALA A 385 26.60 -1.22 -10.57
CA ALA A 385 27.36 0.00 -10.65
C ALA A 385 27.91 0.12 -12.07
N SER A 386 27.03 0.25 -13.04
CA SER A 386 27.29 0.82 -14.36
C SER A 386 26.10 0.63 -15.32
N ALA A 387 24.88 0.88 -14.86
CA ALA A 387 23.75 1.07 -15.79
C ALA A 387 23.56 2.56 -16.13
N GLY A 388 24.66 3.30 -16.13
CA GLY A 388 24.76 4.60 -16.77
C GLY A 388 25.75 4.44 -17.93
N PHE A 389 25.27 4.45 -19.18
CA PHE A 389 26.09 4.38 -20.40
C PHE A 389 26.79 3.03 -20.68
N ALA A 390 26.13 1.89 -20.49
CA ALA A 390 26.49 0.72 -21.27
C ALA A 390 25.67 0.78 -22.57
N LEU A 391 26.29 1.23 -23.65
CA LEU A 391 25.99 0.75 -25.00
C LEU A 391 25.79 -0.76 -24.87
N ARG A 392 24.60 -1.26 -25.24
CA ARG A 392 24.30 -2.70 -25.29
C ARG A 392 25.48 -3.39 -25.95
N ASN A 393 26.16 -4.25 -25.22
CA ASN A 393 27.23 -5.02 -25.81
C ASN A 393 26.57 -6.22 -26.53
N ASP A 394 26.04 -5.94 -27.70
CA ASP A 394 25.30 -6.92 -28.54
C ASP A 394 26.14 -8.19 -28.78
N ALA A 395 27.48 -8.07 -28.72
CA ALA A 395 28.40 -9.19 -28.87
C ALA A 395 28.33 -10.17 -27.66
N GLU A 396 28.30 -9.66 -26.43
CA GLU A 396 28.21 -10.50 -25.24
C GLU A 396 26.83 -11.15 -25.09
N GLU A 397 25.77 -10.41 -25.41
CA GLU A 397 24.42 -10.95 -25.36
C GLU A 397 24.24 -12.07 -26.39
N LYS A 398 24.73 -11.88 -27.60
CA LYS A 398 24.77 -12.88 -28.66
C LYS A 398 25.54 -14.13 -28.23
N GLU A 399 26.69 -13.97 -27.56
CA GLU A 399 27.49 -15.09 -27.08
C GLU A 399 26.79 -15.86 -25.95
N ARG A 400 26.11 -15.18 -25.01
CA ARG A 400 25.29 -15.84 -23.97
C ARG A 400 24.15 -16.65 -24.54
N ILE A 401 23.45 -16.13 -25.55
CA ILE A 401 22.37 -16.84 -26.26
C ILE A 401 22.96 -18.07 -26.97
N MET A 402 24.09 -17.95 -27.63
CA MET A 402 24.76 -19.07 -28.32
C MET A 402 25.20 -20.19 -27.35
N ARG A 403 25.77 -19.83 -26.19
CA ARG A 403 26.13 -20.80 -25.15
C ARG A 403 24.92 -21.55 -24.61
N ALA A 404 23.82 -20.84 -24.31
CA ALA A 404 22.60 -21.44 -23.81
C ALA A 404 21.95 -22.37 -24.84
N LEU A 405 21.97 -22.02 -26.13
CA LEU A 405 21.52 -22.90 -27.22
C LEU A 405 22.39 -24.13 -27.37
N LYS A 406 23.70 -24.01 -27.23
CA LYS A 406 24.64 -25.13 -27.27
C LYS A 406 24.45 -26.08 -26.09
N GLN A 407 24.27 -25.55 -24.87
CA GLN A 407 24.00 -26.34 -23.65
C GLN A 407 22.65 -27.03 -23.67
N SER A 408 21.66 -26.47 -24.36
CA SER A 408 20.31 -27.06 -24.50
C SER A 408 20.17 -27.99 -25.69
N GLY A 409 21.27 -28.31 -26.40
CA GLY A 409 21.19 -29.14 -27.62
C GLY A 409 20.30 -28.56 -28.73
N GLY A 410 20.19 -27.21 -28.79
CA GLY A 410 19.32 -26.50 -29.73
C GLY A 410 17.86 -26.34 -29.27
N ASN A 411 17.50 -26.90 -28.14
CA ASN A 411 16.14 -26.79 -27.62
C ASN A 411 15.89 -25.36 -27.09
N ARG A 412 15.13 -24.56 -27.85
CA ARG A 412 14.83 -23.17 -27.57
C ARG A 412 14.04 -22.97 -26.29
N TYR A 413 13.25 -23.96 -25.87
CA TYR A 413 12.50 -23.90 -24.61
C TYR A 413 13.43 -24.01 -23.41
N ILE A 414 14.36 -24.94 -23.45
CA ILE A 414 15.38 -25.16 -22.41
C ILE A 414 16.36 -23.99 -22.40
N ALA A 415 16.78 -23.49 -23.57
CA ALA A 415 17.64 -22.31 -23.68
C ALA A 415 16.99 -21.05 -23.07
N ALA A 416 15.71 -20.79 -23.32
CA ALA A 416 14.97 -19.68 -22.70
C ALA A 416 14.93 -19.79 -21.17
N LYS A 417 14.75 -21.01 -20.65
CA LYS A 417 14.76 -21.29 -19.21
C LYS A 417 16.15 -21.09 -18.58
N ILE A 418 17.23 -21.51 -19.27
CA ILE A 418 18.63 -21.27 -18.84
C ILE A 418 18.94 -19.78 -18.80
N LEU A 419 18.45 -19.01 -19.76
CA LEU A 419 18.67 -17.56 -19.85
C LEU A 419 17.73 -16.74 -18.94
N GLY A 420 16.73 -17.34 -18.30
CA GLY A 420 15.75 -16.64 -17.45
C GLY A 420 14.84 -15.69 -18.22
N ILE A 421 14.63 -15.90 -19.54
CA ILE A 421 13.81 -15.04 -20.40
C ILE A 421 12.60 -15.79 -20.99
N GLY A 422 11.57 -15.02 -21.36
CA GLY A 422 10.39 -15.58 -22.06
C GLY A 422 10.73 -16.12 -23.45
N ARG A 423 10.00 -17.15 -23.91
CA ARG A 423 10.19 -17.73 -25.26
C ARG A 423 10.10 -16.67 -26.35
N THR A 424 9.10 -15.82 -26.29
CA THR A 424 8.89 -14.72 -27.26
C THR A 424 10.07 -13.77 -27.31
N THR A 425 10.67 -13.46 -26.17
CA THR A 425 11.87 -12.63 -26.07
C THR A 425 13.08 -13.31 -26.71
N LEU A 426 13.28 -14.61 -26.47
CA LEU A 426 14.36 -15.37 -27.11
C LEU A 426 14.19 -15.42 -28.63
N TYR A 427 12.98 -15.67 -29.14
CA TYR A 427 12.72 -15.67 -30.58
C TYR A 427 13.02 -14.32 -31.22
N LYS A 428 12.59 -13.23 -30.59
CA LYS A 428 12.85 -11.87 -31.06
C LYS A 428 14.35 -11.55 -31.14
N LYS A 429 15.11 -11.99 -30.12
CA LYS A 429 16.56 -11.82 -30.08
C LYS A 429 17.32 -12.71 -31.07
N LEU A 430 16.86 -13.92 -31.33
CA LEU A 430 17.43 -14.78 -32.36
C LEU A 430 17.23 -14.17 -33.76
N GLU A 431 16.12 -13.51 -34.00
CA GLU A 431 15.83 -12.82 -35.26
C GLU A 431 16.66 -11.54 -35.38
N GLU A 432 16.76 -10.74 -34.32
CA GLU A 432 17.53 -9.51 -34.20
C GLU A 432 19.05 -9.73 -34.47
N TYR A 433 19.60 -10.84 -33.94
CA TYR A 433 21.01 -11.19 -34.09
C TYR A 433 21.28 -12.09 -35.31
N GLY A 434 20.28 -12.41 -36.13
CA GLY A 434 20.43 -13.24 -37.34
C GLY A 434 20.87 -14.67 -37.05
N LEU A 435 20.61 -15.19 -35.84
CA LEU A 435 21.01 -16.54 -35.42
C LEU A 435 20.01 -17.57 -35.90
N LYS A 436 20.10 -17.94 -37.19
CA LYS A 436 19.40 -19.11 -37.78
C LYS A 436 20.19 -20.38 -37.48
N TYR A 437 19.94 -21.00 -36.31
CA TYR A 437 20.51 -22.29 -36.04
C TYR A 437 19.70 -23.38 -36.75
N LYS A 438 20.24 -23.96 -37.81
CA LYS A 438 19.86 -25.28 -38.34
C LYS A 438 20.71 -26.32 -37.59
N PHE A 439 20.10 -27.14 -36.73
CA PHE A 439 20.70 -28.40 -36.32
C PHE A 439 20.42 -29.37 -37.44
N GLU A 440 21.45 -29.79 -38.17
CA GLU A 440 21.44 -31.06 -38.91
C GLU A 440 21.40 -32.20 -37.90
N GLN A 441 20.39 -33.06 -38.02
CA GLN A 441 20.31 -34.32 -37.30
C GLN A 441 21.47 -35.18 -37.77
N SER A 442 22.33 -35.64 -36.88
CA SER A 442 23.19 -36.81 -37.01
C SER A 442 22.82 -37.78 -35.91
#